data_2729b4a8c6a146081a765454db7c1ce1
#
_entry.id   2729b4a8c6a146081a765454db7c1ce1
#
_cell.length_a   1.000
_cell.length_b   1.000
_cell.length_c   1.000
_cell.angle_alpha   90.00
_cell.angle_beta   90.00
_cell.angle_gamma   90.00
#
_symmetry.space_group_name_H-M   'P 1'
#
loop_
_entity.id
_entity.type
_entity.pdbx_description
1 polymer ?
#
loop_
_entity_poly.entity_id
_entity_poly.type
_entity_poly.pdbx_seq_one_letter_code
_entity_poly.pdbx_strand_id
1 'polypeptide(L)'
;MLDKLRRDLRTPKERYVQAADIHSNVLGSYYFVFDEERVSGGKEQALIRQFDQKGIPINKTYVDVEGQEFVYFPISIGQMGLAVYHTWLKTRNSEDLKRFLHFADWFMENADLTPELGARWLTDVPLPQYKTPAGWASAFSQARAMNILLRAYQETGDHKFAHMAEKALPAFRQTTQKGGVMSETPWGPFYEEYAAEVPTLVLNGKIFALFGLFDFVRVFPQHSEARELFQLGIDALKKALPAFDMGYWSRYNLCDASWYPKLDPSTIQYQRLHISQLEVLFRISGEPVFSEYAALFRRQDTMLNAIRAYGKKFQSLRKLKRL
;
A
#
# COMPACT_ATOMS: atom_id res chain seq x y z
N MET A 1 3.30 -8.13 -22.70
CA MET A 1 1.96 -7.57 -22.39
C MET A 1 0.83 -8.60 -22.59
N LEU A 2 0.75 -9.30 -23.74
CA LEU A 2 -0.27 -10.34 -23.98
C LEU A 2 -0.22 -11.46 -22.94
N ASP A 3 0.97 -11.93 -22.59
CA ASP A 3 1.12 -12.98 -21.57
C ASP A 3 0.74 -12.47 -20.17
N LYS A 4 1.00 -11.21 -19.87
CA LYS A 4 0.49 -10.58 -18.64
C LYS A 4 -1.04 -10.53 -18.64
N LEU A 5 -1.66 -10.11 -19.73
CA LEU A 5 -3.13 -10.10 -19.85
C LEU A 5 -3.71 -11.52 -19.66
N ARG A 6 -3.15 -12.53 -20.34
CA ARG A 6 -3.60 -13.93 -20.20
C ARG A 6 -3.48 -14.42 -18.76
N ARG A 7 -2.38 -14.11 -18.07
CA ARG A 7 -2.20 -14.47 -16.64
C ARG A 7 -3.22 -13.76 -15.77
N ASP A 8 -3.37 -12.44 -15.94
CA ASP A 8 -4.26 -11.62 -15.10
C ASP A 8 -5.74 -12.02 -15.31
N LEU A 9 -6.14 -12.43 -16.52
CA LEU A 9 -7.49 -12.96 -16.80
C LEU A 9 -7.78 -14.29 -16.05
N ARG A 10 -6.75 -15.09 -15.77
CA ARG A 10 -6.88 -16.34 -15.00
C ARG A 10 -6.92 -16.11 -13.49
N THR A 11 -6.63 -14.89 -13.01
CA THR A 11 -6.70 -14.57 -11.58
C THR A 11 -8.16 -14.61 -11.12
N PRO A 12 -8.48 -15.27 -10.01
CA PRO A 12 -9.84 -15.28 -9.46
C PRO A 12 -10.35 -13.87 -9.19
N LYS A 13 -11.65 -13.62 -9.42
CA LYS A 13 -12.26 -12.32 -9.12
C LYS A 13 -12.22 -12.00 -7.63
N GLU A 14 -12.47 -13.00 -6.80
CA GLU A 14 -12.41 -12.90 -5.32
C GLU A 14 -11.05 -13.36 -4.81
N ARG A 15 -10.02 -12.56 -5.10
CA ARG A 15 -8.66 -12.89 -4.70
C ARG A 15 -8.36 -12.53 -3.23
N TYR A 16 -9.02 -11.50 -2.72
CA TYR A 16 -8.71 -10.94 -1.41
C TYR A 16 -9.73 -11.38 -0.38
N VAL A 17 -9.28 -12.19 0.59
CA VAL A 17 -10.09 -12.56 1.76
C VAL A 17 -10.03 -11.39 2.72
N GLN A 18 -11.19 -10.80 3.03
CA GLN A 18 -11.29 -9.69 3.97
C GLN A 18 -11.46 -10.20 5.40
N ALA A 19 -10.83 -9.51 6.36
CA ALA A 19 -11.02 -9.80 7.77
C ALA A 19 -12.48 -9.54 8.21
N ALA A 20 -12.99 -10.38 9.09
CA ALA A 20 -14.35 -10.22 9.65
C ALA A 20 -14.42 -9.01 10.59
N ASP A 21 -13.53 -8.97 11.57
CA ASP A 21 -13.41 -7.87 12.53
C ASP A 21 -12.38 -6.83 12.07
N ILE A 22 -12.85 -5.62 11.85
CA ILE A 22 -12.03 -4.47 11.45
C ILE A 22 -12.26 -3.25 12.35
N HIS A 23 -13.03 -3.38 13.44
CA HIS A 23 -13.38 -2.25 14.31
C HIS A 23 -12.88 -2.40 15.74
N SER A 24 -12.60 -3.61 16.20
CA SER A 24 -12.05 -3.85 17.53
C SER A 24 -10.75 -3.06 17.75
N ASN A 25 -10.55 -2.55 18.95
CA ASN A 25 -9.28 -1.94 19.38
C ASN A 25 -8.14 -2.97 19.52
N VAL A 26 -8.47 -4.25 19.54
CA VAL A 26 -7.51 -5.33 19.45
C VAL A 26 -7.32 -5.67 17.96
N LEU A 27 -6.10 -5.48 17.47
CA LEU A 27 -5.74 -5.75 16.08
C LEU A 27 -5.54 -7.24 15.86
N GLY A 28 -6.56 -7.91 15.33
CA GLY A 28 -6.45 -9.27 14.82
C GLY A 28 -5.88 -9.31 13.40
N SER A 29 -6.54 -10.10 12.52
CA SER A 29 -6.17 -10.15 11.10
C SER A 29 -6.19 -8.76 10.49
N TYR A 30 -5.20 -8.52 9.61
CA TYR A 30 -5.20 -7.31 8.79
C TYR A 30 -6.41 -7.32 7.83
N TYR A 31 -6.83 -6.18 7.34
CA TYR A 31 -8.01 -6.01 6.47
C TYR A 31 -8.09 -7.01 5.33
N PHE A 32 -6.94 -7.42 4.81
CA PHE A 32 -6.79 -8.53 3.88
C PHE A 32 -5.98 -9.65 4.53
N VAL A 33 -6.53 -10.85 4.56
CA VAL A 33 -5.83 -12.01 5.10
C VAL A 33 -4.79 -12.48 4.09
N PHE A 34 -3.53 -12.31 4.44
CA PHE A 34 -2.40 -12.79 3.64
C PHE A 34 -1.99 -14.19 4.07
N ASP A 35 -1.64 -14.99 3.12
CA ASP A 35 -1.10 -16.33 3.29
C ASP A 35 0.36 -16.34 2.87
N GLU A 36 1.25 -16.88 3.70
CA GLU A 36 2.70 -16.88 3.45
C GLU A 36 3.05 -17.55 2.13
N GLU A 37 2.42 -18.69 1.82
CA GLU A 37 2.65 -19.41 0.57
C GLU A 37 2.28 -18.56 -0.66
N ARG A 38 1.20 -17.78 -0.57
CA ARG A 38 0.78 -16.87 -1.65
C ARG A 38 1.70 -15.66 -1.78
N VAL A 39 2.27 -15.20 -0.68
CA VAL A 39 3.16 -14.02 -0.65
C VAL A 39 4.57 -14.40 -1.10
N SER A 40 5.08 -15.58 -0.71
CA SER A 40 6.48 -15.98 -0.90
C SER A 40 6.71 -17.41 -1.42
N GLY A 41 5.67 -18.13 -1.80
CA GLY A 41 5.72 -19.57 -2.09
C GLY A 41 6.41 -20.01 -3.38
N GLY A 42 7.37 -19.25 -3.90
CA GLY A 42 8.23 -19.67 -5.03
C GLY A 42 7.52 -19.81 -6.39
N LYS A 43 6.20 -19.56 -6.47
CA LYS A 43 5.47 -19.52 -7.74
C LYS A 43 5.80 -18.24 -8.52
N GLU A 44 5.79 -18.29 -9.85
CA GLU A 44 6.03 -17.12 -10.72
C GLU A 44 5.22 -15.86 -10.35
N GLN A 45 4.14 -16.03 -9.60
CA GLN A 45 3.22 -14.97 -9.18
C GLN A 45 3.44 -14.48 -7.75
N ALA A 46 4.40 -15.05 -7.01
CA ALA A 46 4.72 -14.59 -5.66
C ALA A 46 5.25 -13.15 -5.69
N LEU A 47 4.79 -12.33 -4.73
CA LEU A 47 5.25 -10.96 -4.57
C LEU A 47 6.72 -10.92 -4.15
N ILE A 48 7.08 -11.84 -3.25
CA ILE A 48 8.41 -11.95 -2.64
C ILE A 48 9.03 -13.26 -3.12
N ARG A 49 10.26 -13.20 -3.62
CA ARG A 49 10.96 -14.37 -4.18
C ARG A 49 12.27 -14.68 -3.48
N GLN A 50 12.84 -13.72 -2.79
CA GLN A 50 14.12 -13.85 -2.12
C GLN A 50 14.09 -13.22 -0.74
N PHE A 51 14.95 -13.73 0.12
CA PHE A 51 15.17 -13.27 1.47
C PHE A 51 16.69 -13.11 1.68
N ASP A 52 17.05 -12.19 2.56
CA ASP A 52 18.41 -12.07 3.05
C ASP A 52 18.76 -13.22 4.02
N GLN A 53 20.00 -13.19 4.55
CA GLN A 53 20.47 -14.20 5.51
C GLN A 53 19.69 -14.19 6.85
N LYS A 54 18.99 -13.10 7.15
CA LYS A 54 18.16 -12.96 8.36
C LYS A 54 16.70 -13.32 8.12
N GLY A 55 16.32 -13.70 6.89
CA GLY A 55 14.94 -14.05 6.54
C GLY A 55 14.06 -12.82 6.25
N ILE A 56 14.64 -11.65 5.99
CA ILE A 56 13.92 -10.45 5.58
C ILE A 56 13.77 -10.42 4.06
N PRO A 57 12.58 -10.13 3.51
CA PRO A 57 12.36 -10.05 2.07
C PRO A 57 13.24 -9.00 1.39
N ILE A 58 13.85 -9.39 0.29
CA ILE A 58 14.54 -8.51 -0.65
C ILE A 58 13.90 -8.63 -2.03
N ASN A 59 13.74 -7.53 -2.73
CA ASN A 59 13.12 -7.47 -4.03
C ASN A 59 14.12 -6.93 -5.07
N LYS A 60 14.04 -7.45 -6.30
CA LYS A 60 14.74 -6.81 -7.42
C LYS A 60 14.24 -5.39 -7.60
N THR A 61 15.16 -4.50 -7.97
CA THR A 61 14.85 -3.15 -8.43
C THR A 61 13.91 -3.18 -9.64
N TYR A 62 13.31 -2.05 -9.99
CA TYR A 62 12.40 -1.96 -11.13
C TYR A 62 13.11 -2.27 -12.45
N VAL A 63 12.36 -2.77 -13.43
CA VAL A 63 12.89 -3.22 -14.74
C VAL A 63 13.61 -2.12 -15.54
N ASP A 64 13.33 -0.87 -15.23
CA ASP A 64 13.89 0.33 -15.84
C ASP A 64 15.05 0.94 -15.02
N VAL A 65 15.54 0.22 -13.99
CA VAL A 65 16.73 0.57 -13.20
C VAL A 65 17.92 -0.24 -13.69
N GLU A 66 19.02 0.44 -14.02
CA GLU A 66 20.27 -0.21 -14.39
C GLU A 66 20.87 -0.98 -13.20
N GLY A 67 21.56 -2.10 -13.48
CA GLY A 67 22.26 -2.91 -12.48
C GLY A 67 21.38 -3.86 -11.68
N GLN A 68 20.08 -3.78 -11.77
CA GLN A 68 19.08 -4.69 -11.13
C GLN A 68 19.57 -5.43 -9.87
N GLU A 69 19.80 -4.72 -8.79
CA GLU A 69 20.19 -5.26 -7.50
C GLU A 69 18.98 -5.71 -6.67
N PHE A 70 19.24 -6.46 -5.58
CA PHE A 70 18.25 -6.77 -4.57
C PHE A 70 18.31 -5.74 -3.45
N VAL A 71 17.15 -5.13 -3.14
CA VAL A 71 17.02 -4.07 -2.15
C VAL A 71 15.84 -4.35 -1.21
N TYR A 72 15.85 -3.71 -0.05
CA TYR A 72 14.72 -3.76 0.86
C TYR A 72 13.60 -2.84 0.39
N PHE A 73 12.40 -3.41 0.30
CA PHE A 73 11.16 -2.65 0.08
C PHE A 73 10.31 -2.73 1.35
N PRO A 74 10.20 -1.65 2.15
CA PRO A 74 9.43 -1.69 3.39
C PRO A 74 7.98 -2.18 3.21
N ILE A 75 7.37 -1.88 2.05
CA ILE A 75 6.03 -2.38 1.69
C ILE A 75 6.01 -3.91 1.64
N SER A 76 6.98 -4.55 0.98
CA SER A 76 7.06 -6.01 0.86
C SER A 76 7.40 -6.66 2.20
N ILE A 77 8.27 -6.04 2.99
CA ILE A 77 8.66 -6.51 4.32
C ILE A 77 7.44 -6.52 5.24
N GLY A 78 6.68 -5.41 5.28
CA GLY A 78 5.44 -5.35 6.07
C GLY A 78 4.35 -6.31 5.54
N GLN A 79 4.28 -6.52 4.22
CA GLN A 79 3.38 -7.52 3.63
C GLN A 79 3.69 -8.94 4.13
N MET A 80 4.97 -9.32 4.16
CA MET A 80 5.40 -10.63 4.68
C MET A 80 5.18 -10.73 6.19
N GLY A 81 5.53 -9.69 6.94
CA GLY A 81 5.30 -9.64 8.38
C GLY A 81 3.82 -9.85 8.73
N LEU A 82 2.89 -9.24 7.97
CA LEU A 82 1.45 -9.48 8.16
C LEU A 82 1.05 -10.92 7.80
N ALA A 83 1.65 -11.54 6.78
CA ALA A 83 1.38 -12.94 6.46
C ALA A 83 1.84 -13.87 7.59
N VAL A 84 3.04 -13.64 8.14
CA VAL A 84 3.55 -14.37 9.31
C VAL A 84 2.67 -14.15 10.56
N TYR A 85 2.19 -12.92 10.76
CA TYR A 85 1.23 -12.62 11.84
C TYR A 85 -0.08 -13.41 11.68
N HIS A 86 -0.59 -13.54 10.46
CA HIS A 86 -1.78 -14.37 10.20
C HIS A 86 -1.51 -15.87 10.49
N THR A 87 -0.28 -16.35 10.23
CA THR A 87 0.12 -17.70 10.64
C THR A 87 0.09 -17.82 12.17
N TRP A 88 0.68 -16.86 12.89
CA TRP A 88 0.61 -16.80 14.36
C TRP A 88 -0.83 -16.81 14.87
N LEU A 89 -1.72 -16.02 14.31
CA LEU A 89 -3.13 -16.00 14.70
C LEU A 89 -3.82 -17.35 14.55
N LYS A 90 -3.40 -18.17 13.58
CA LYS A 90 -3.96 -19.51 13.33
C LYS A 90 -3.33 -20.57 14.23
N THR A 91 -2.02 -20.55 14.37
CA THR A 91 -1.27 -21.62 15.04
C THR A 91 -1.14 -21.41 16.54
N ARG A 92 -1.07 -20.17 16.98
CA ARG A 92 -0.71 -19.75 18.35
C ARG A 92 0.62 -20.35 18.83
N ASN A 93 1.50 -20.71 17.90
CA ASN A 93 2.83 -21.22 18.19
C ASN A 93 3.80 -20.06 18.47
N SER A 94 4.51 -20.12 19.58
CA SER A 94 5.47 -19.09 19.99
C SER A 94 6.58 -18.82 18.97
N GLU A 95 6.96 -19.82 18.15
CA GLU A 95 7.94 -19.62 17.07
C GLU A 95 7.40 -18.72 15.97
N ASP A 96 6.11 -18.83 15.63
CA ASP A 96 5.48 -17.93 14.64
C ASP A 96 5.39 -16.51 15.18
N LEU A 97 5.14 -16.32 16.48
CA LEU A 97 5.21 -15.01 17.13
C LEU A 97 6.63 -14.42 17.05
N LYS A 98 7.66 -15.21 17.36
CA LYS A 98 9.05 -14.77 17.25
C LYS A 98 9.39 -14.35 15.82
N ARG A 99 8.96 -15.13 14.82
CA ARG A 99 9.13 -14.79 13.40
C ARG A 99 8.44 -13.46 13.06
N PHE A 100 7.24 -13.23 13.58
CA PHE A 100 6.54 -11.96 13.39
C PHE A 100 7.27 -10.79 14.06
N LEU A 101 7.72 -10.95 15.31
CA LEU A 101 8.44 -9.91 16.05
C LEU A 101 9.76 -9.53 15.37
N HIS A 102 10.40 -10.47 14.67
CA HIS A 102 11.58 -10.17 13.86
C HIS A 102 11.31 -9.11 12.77
N PHE A 103 10.11 -9.09 12.17
CA PHE A 103 9.71 -8.01 11.26
C PHE A 103 9.48 -6.69 12.00
N ALA A 104 8.94 -6.73 13.22
CA ALA A 104 8.78 -5.52 14.02
C ALA A 104 10.15 -4.93 14.40
N ASP A 105 11.11 -5.77 14.78
CA ASP A 105 12.47 -5.33 15.08
C ASP A 105 13.14 -4.74 13.85
N TRP A 106 12.93 -5.31 12.65
CA TRP A 106 13.43 -4.71 11.40
C TRP A 106 12.91 -3.27 11.22
N PHE A 107 11.62 -3.02 11.46
CA PHE A 107 11.06 -1.67 11.39
C PHE A 107 11.60 -0.74 12.47
N MET A 108 11.92 -1.26 13.66
CA MET A 108 12.57 -0.47 14.72
C MET A 108 13.98 -0.04 14.33
N GLU A 109 14.76 -0.95 13.75
CA GLU A 109 16.18 -0.77 13.43
C GLU A 109 16.43 0.06 12.16
N ASN A 110 15.49 0.04 11.21
CA ASN A 110 15.65 0.66 9.89
C ASN A 110 14.78 1.92 9.69
N ALA A 111 14.32 2.53 10.77
CA ALA A 111 13.63 3.81 10.71
C ALA A 111 14.64 4.95 10.49
N ASP A 112 14.40 5.77 9.47
CA ASP A 112 15.05 7.07 9.29
C ASP A 112 14.36 8.09 10.20
N LEU A 113 15.04 8.54 11.24
CA LEU A 113 14.50 9.39 12.30
C LEU A 113 14.98 10.83 12.14
N THR A 114 14.03 11.76 12.02
CA THR A 114 14.32 13.20 12.07
C THR A 114 13.34 13.92 13.00
N PRO A 115 13.73 15.04 13.62
CA PRO A 115 12.84 15.79 14.51
C PRO A 115 11.54 16.25 13.82
N GLU A 116 11.62 16.68 12.56
CA GLU A 116 10.53 17.32 11.83
C GLU A 116 9.58 16.29 11.18
N LEU A 117 10.11 15.14 10.76
CA LEU A 117 9.37 14.13 10.00
C LEU A 117 9.06 12.87 10.82
N GLY A 118 9.63 12.77 12.01
CA GLY A 118 9.51 11.57 12.84
C GLY A 118 10.23 10.38 12.24
N ALA A 119 9.57 9.21 12.21
CA ALA A 119 10.11 7.98 11.66
C ALA A 119 9.61 7.75 10.23
N ARG A 120 10.54 7.45 9.32
CA ARG A 120 10.23 7.10 7.92
C ARG A 120 10.95 5.81 7.54
N TRP A 121 10.37 5.06 6.62
CA TRP A 121 10.99 3.86 6.04
C TRP A 121 11.17 4.10 4.55
N LEU A 122 12.39 4.51 4.21
CA LEU A 122 12.75 4.92 2.85
C LEU A 122 12.98 3.69 1.96
N THR A 123 12.69 3.84 0.67
CA THR A 123 12.99 2.82 -0.34
C THR A 123 14.18 3.31 -1.16
N ASP A 124 15.30 2.57 -1.07
CA ASP A 124 16.58 2.95 -1.68
C ASP A 124 16.72 2.38 -3.09
N VAL A 125 15.80 2.80 -3.96
CA VAL A 125 15.83 2.50 -5.40
C VAL A 125 15.22 3.67 -6.18
N PRO A 126 15.81 4.09 -7.32
CA PRO A 126 15.21 5.15 -8.11
C PRO A 126 13.88 4.72 -8.75
N LEU A 127 13.02 5.69 -9.02
CA LEU A 127 11.77 5.54 -9.75
C LEU A 127 11.83 6.32 -11.07
N PRO A 128 12.39 5.75 -12.14
CA PRO A 128 12.59 6.47 -13.40
C PRO A 128 11.31 7.02 -13.99
N GLN A 129 10.20 6.30 -13.86
CA GLN A 129 8.87 6.72 -14.34
C GLN A 129 8.38 8.04 -13.74
N TYR A 130 8.78 8.33 -12.51
CA TYR A 130 8.44 9.57 -11.80
C TYR A 130 9.64 10.52 -11.66
N LYS A 131 10.78 10.18 -12.29
CA LYS A 131 12.06 10.90 -12.20
C LYS A 131 12.53 11.12 -10.77
N THR A 132 12.25 10.17 -9.90
CA THR A 132 12.55 10.25 -8.47
C THR A 132 13.83 9.50 -8.15
N PRO A 133 14.81 10.11 -7.44
CA PRO A 133 16.02 9.43 -7.00
C PRO A 133 15.70 8.34 -5.96
N ALA A 134 16.70 7.53 -5.62
CA ALA A 134 16.62 6.58 -4.51
C ALA A 134 16.44 7.31 -3.16
N GLY A 135 15.99 6.59 -2.13
CA GLY A 135 15.75 7.15 -0.80
C GLY A 135 14.41 7.87 -0.66
N TRP A 136 13.38 7.49 -1.41
CA TRP A 136 12.06 8.12 -1.34
C TRP A 136 11.20 7.54 -0.21
N ALA A 137 10.41 8.41 0.41
CA ALA A 137 9.40 8.06 1.40
C ALA A 137 8.11 7.55 0.74
N SER A 138 7.30 6.82 1.51
CA SER A 138 6.02 6.27 1.06
C SER A 138 5.00 6.24 2.18
N ALA A 139 3.82 6.80 1.96
CA ALA A 139 2.70 6.66 2.90
C ALA A 139 2.29 5.18 3.08
N PHE A 140 2.51 4.36 2.06
CA PHE A 140 2.24 2.93 2.14
C PHE A 140 3.29 2.21 3.01
N SER A 141 4.59 2.59 2.92
CA SER A 141 5.63 2.09 3.83
C SER A 141 5.35 2.48 5.28
N GLN A 142 4.96 3.76 5.52
CA GLN A 142 4.54 4.25 6.84
C GLN A 142 3.38 3.39 7.39
N ALA A 143 2.37 3.13 6.58
CA ALA A 143 1.24 2.31 6.97
C ALA A 143 1.65 0.87 7.31
N ARG A 144 2.55 0.26 6.53
CA ARG A 144 3.05 -1.09 6.81
C ARG A 144 3.82 -1.16 8.12
N ALA A 145 4.67 -0.17 8.39
CA ALA A 145 5.36 -0.06 9.68
C ALA A 145 4.36 0.05 10.83
N MET A 146 3.39 0.96 10.76
CA MET A 146 2.34 1.09 11.79
C MET A 146 1.56 -0.22 11.98
N ASN A 147 1.15 -0.89 10.89
CA ASN A 147 0.41 -2.16 10.99
C ASN A 147 1.21 -3.24 11.75
N ILE A 148 2.53 -3.34 11.53
CA ILE A 148 3.40 -4.32 12.19
C ILE A 148 3.67 -3.90 13.64
N LEU A 149 4.09 -2.66 13.86
CA LEU A 149 4.51 -2.16 15.17
C LEU A 149 3.35 -2.15 16.18
N LEU A 150 2.14 -1.77 15.76
CA LEU A 150 0.97 -1.77 16.63
C LEU A 150 0.55 -3.19 17.06
N ARG A 151 0.66 -4.16 16.14
CA ARG A 151 0.43 -5.58 16.48
C ARG A 151 1.51 -6.11 17.43
N ALA A 152 2.78 -5.77 17.17
CA ALA A 152 3.86 -6.12 18.09
C ALA A 152 3.67 -5.52 19.50
N TYR A 153 3.23 -4.26 19.58
CA TYR A 153 2.85 -3.64 20.85
C TYR A 153 1.76 -4.44 21.55
N GLN A 154 0.70 -4.82 20.88
CA GLN A 154 -0.41 -5.53 21.52
C GLN A 154 -0.06 -6.97 21.92
N GLU A 155 0.82 -7.66 21.18
CA GLU A 155 1.26 -9.02 21.53
C GLU A 155 2.29 -9.04 22.67
N THR A 156 3.11 -7.98 22.83
CA THR A 156 4.21 -7.96 23.79
C THR A 156 3.96 -7.06 25.00
N GLY A 157 3.10 -6.06 24.88
CA GLY A 157 2.95 -4.97 25.85
C GLY A 157 4.12 -3.96 25.84
N ASP A 158 5.13 -4.11 24.93
CA ASP A 158 6.29 -3.24 24.89
C ASP A 158 5.95 -1.92 24.17
N HIS A 159 5.88 -0.86 24.93
CA HIS A 159 5.53 0.50 24.45
C HIS A 159 6.51 1.07 23.42
N LYS A 160 7.73 0.54 23.28
CA LYS A 160 8.68 1.01 22.25
C LYS A 160 8.08 0.92 20.85
N PHE A 161 7.31 -0.15 20.57
CA PHE A 161 6.64 -0.34 19.29
C PHE A 161 5.53 0.68 19.04
N ALA A 162 4.72 0.96 20.08
CA ALA A 162 3.68 1.98 19.98
C ALA A 162 4.27 3.38 19.75
N HIS A 163 5.32 3.75 20.47
CA HIS A 163 6.02 5.02 20.29
C HIS A 163 6.64 5.15 18.89
N MET A 164 7.20 4.07 18.34
CA MET A 164 7.73 4.10 16.96
C MET A 164 6.61 4.24 15.93
N ALA A 165 5.46 3.59 16.14
CA ALA A 165 4.29 3.76 15.28
C ALA A 165 3.74 5.20 15.33
N GLU A 166 3.73 5.84 16.51
CA GLU A 166 3.33 7.23 16.69
C GLU A 166 4.28 8.19 15.94
N LYS A 167 5.59 7.94 16.00
CA LYS A 167 6.59 8.70 15.25
C LYS A 167 6.41 8.64 13.73
N ALA A 168 5.61 7.72 13.19
CA ALA A 168 5.28 7.69 11.78
C ALA A 168 4.30 8.80 11.36
N LEU A 169 3.53 9.39 12.27
CA LEU A 169 2.45 10.34 11.97
C LEU A 169 2.94 11.68 11.38
N PRO A 170 4.03 12.31 11.87
CA PRO A 170 4.47 13.61 11.36
C PRO A 170 4.72 13.64 9.84
N ALA A 171 5.21 12.53 9.25
CA ALA A 171 5.44 12.44 7.82
C ALA A 171 4.15 12.65 6.99
N PHE A 172 2.97 12.32 7.52
CA PHE A 172 1.69 12.54 6.83
C PHE A 172 1.24 14.00 6.80
N ARG A 173 1.80 14.86 7.65
CA ARG A 173 1.52 16.31 7.65
C ARG A 173 2.44 17.08 6.71
N GLN A 174 3.57 16.50 6.35
CA GLN A 174 4.56 17.18 5.53
C GLN A 174 4.42 16.81 4.06
N THR A 175 4.63 17.80 3.21
CA THR A 175 4.61 17.57 1.76
C THR A 175 5.80 16.73 1.29
N THR A 176 5.66 16.09 0.14
CA THR A 176 6.76 15.32 -0.47
C THR A 176 7.99 16.17 -0.71
N GLN A 177 7.82 17.47 -1.05
CA GLN A 177 8.91 18.43 -1.23
C GLN A 177 9.68 18.74 0.07
N LYS A 178 9.04 18.51 1.21
CA LYS A 178 9.66 18.66 2.55
C LYS A 178 10.08 17.30 3.14
N GLY A 179 10.08 16.25 2.34
CA GLY A 179 10.47 14.91 2.76
C GLY A 179 9.35 14.07 3.41
N GLY A 180 8.14 14.62 3.49
CA GLY A 180 6.95 13.87 3.95
C GLY A 180 6.34 12.99 2.88
N VAL A 181 5.08 12.57 3.11
CA VAL A 181 4.36 11.65 2.23
C VAL A 181 3.02 12.20 1.72
N MET A 182 2.83 13.52 1.76
CA MET A 182 1.59 14.17 1.39
C MET A 182 1.75 15.06 0.16
N SER A 183 0.82 15.00 -0.77
CA SER A 183 0.62 16.00 -1.82
C SER A 183 -0.62 16.84 -1.53
N GLU A 184 -0.49 18.16 -1.66
CA GLU A 184 -1.66 19.05 -1.65
C GLU A 184 -2.39 18.92 -2.98
N THR A 185 -3.71 18.73 -2.91
CA THR A 185 -4.58 18.60 -4.10
C THR A 185 -5.83 19.45 -3.95
N PRO A 186 -6.57 19.75 -5.03
CA PRO A 186 -7.86 20.43 -4.95
C PRO A 186 -8.92 19.69 -4.11
N TRP A 187 -8.69 18.39 -3.85
CA TRP A 187 -9.58 17.56 -3.03
C TRP A 187 -9.18 17.53 -1.55
N GLY A 188 -8.01 18.05 -1.18
CA GLY A 188 -7.38 17.96 0.13
C GLY A 188 -6.08 17.15 0.09
N PRO A 189 -5.55 16.73 1.26
CA PRO A 189 -4.28 16.02 1.33
C PRO A 189 -4.37 14.62 0.72
N PHE A 190 -3.47 14.32 -0.22
CA PHE A 190 -3.33 13.01 -0.81
C PHE A 190 -2.05 12.35 -0.30
N TYR A 191 -2.16 11.20 0.37
CA TYR A 191 -1.01 10.46 0.90
C TYR A 191 -0.41 9.59 -0.21
N GLU A 192 0.84 9.88 -0.54
CA GLU A 192 1.53 9.35 -1.71
C GLU A 192 2.13 7.96 -1.47
N GLU A 193 1.90 7.04 -2.39
CA GLU A 193 2.65 5.77 -2.43
C GLU A 193 4.11 6.03 -2.77
N TYR A 194 4.35 7.00 -3.65
CA TYR A 194 5.69 7.40 -4.09
C TYR A 194 5.86 8.90 -3.83
N ALA A 195 6.67 9.27 -2.82
CA ALA A 195 6.99 10.68 -2.55
C ALA A 195 7.98 11.19 -3.62
N ALA A 196 7.43 11.63 -4.74
CA ALA A 196 8.14 12.18 -5.88
C ALA A 196 8.07 13.73 -5.86
N GLU A 197 8.84 14.37 -6.75
CA GLU A 197 8.77 15.83 -6.95
C GLU A 197 7.41 16.28 -7.48
N VAL A 198 6.72 15.41 -8.20
CA VAL A 198 5.37 15.65 -8.73
C VAL A 198 4.37 14.73 -8.05
N PRO A 199 3.12 15.18 -7.84
CA PRO A 199 2.07 14.32 -7.32
C PRO A 199 1.88 13.08 -8.19
N THR A 200 1.99 11.88 -7.59
CA THR A 200 1.78 10.61 -8.30
C THR A 200 0.35 10.12 -8.20
N LEU A 201 -0.29 10.37 -7.07
CA LEU A 201 -1.69 10.13 -6.76
C LEU A 201 -2.13 8.69 -7.06
N VAL A 202 -1.40 7.71 -6.52
CA VAL A 202 -1.68 6.28 -6.72
C VAL A 202 -2.82 5.83 -5.81
N LEU A 203 -3.89 5.29 -6.39
CA LEU A 203 -5.13 4.97 -5.66
C LEU A 203 -4.93 3.90 -4.58
N ASN A 204 -4.38 2.74 -4.94
CA ASN A 204 -4.19 1.65 -3.98
C ASN A 204 -3.26 2.01 -2.83
N GLY A 205 -2.20 2.77 -3.10
CA GLY A 205 -1.26 3.21 -2.07
C GLY A 205 -1.90 4.18 -1.08
N LYS A 206 -2.69 5.15 -1.57
CA LYS A 206 -3.50 6.05 -0.73
C LYS A 206 -4.43 5.26 0.20
N ILE A 207 -5.10 4.23 -0.31
CA ILE A 207 -6.04 3.44 0.51
C ILE A 207 -5.28 2.62 1.56
N PHE A 208 -4.13 2.02 1.22
CA PHE A 208 -3.31 1.33 2.20
C PHE A 208 -2.75 2.28 3.26
N ALA A 209 -2.42 3.53 2.91
CA ALA A 209 -2.03 4.54 3.88
C ALA A 209 -3.15 4.82 4.90
N LEU A 210 -4.40 4.91 4.44
CA LEU A 210 -5.56 5.07 5.32
C LEU A 210 -5.76 3.87 6.25
N PHE A 211 -5.49 2.66 5.80
CA PHE A 211 -5.58 1.47 6.66
C PHE A 211 -4.54 1.49 7.79
N GLY A 212 -3.33 2.01 7.55
CA GLY A 212 -2.34 2.18 8.62
C GLY A 212 -2.77 3.22 9.65
N LEU A 213 -3.26 4.38 9.19
CA LEU A 213 -3.81 5.41 10.07
C LEU A 213 -5.00 4.91 10.86
N PHE A 214 -5.87 4.10 10.26
CA PHE A 214 -7.02 3.53 10.97
C PHE A 214 -6.62 2.47 12.00
N ASP A 215 -5.64 1.61 11.71
CA ASP A 215 -5.08 0.70 12.74
C ASP A 215 -4.59 1.50 13.94
N PHE A 216 -3.91 2.64 13.72
CA PHE A 216 -3.48 3.51 14.82
C PHE A 216 -4.67 4.08 15.61
N VAL A 217 -5.71 4.57 14.93
CA VAL A 217 -6.93 5.08 15.55
C VAL A 217 -7.67 3.99 16.33
N ARG A 218 -7.67 2.73 15.85
CA ARG A 218 -8.26 1.60 16.59
C ARG A 218 -7.56 1.34 17.92
N VAL A 219 -6.22 1.37 17.93
CA VAL A 219 -5.43 1.13 19.15
C VAL A 219 -5.49 2.32 20.10
N PHE A 220 -5.45 3.53 19.56
CA PHE A 220 -5.45 4.80 20.31
C PHE A 220 -6.59 5.72 19.88
N PRO A 221 -7.86 5.38 20.23
CA PRO A 221 -9.03 6.11 19.74
C PRO A 221 -9.14 7.56 20.22
N GLN A 222 -8.38 7.93 21.27
CA GLN A 222 -8.34 9.30 21.79
C GLN A 222 -7.21 10.15 21.16
N HIS A 223 -6.36 9.57 20.31
CA HIS A 223 -5.28 10.29 19.67
C HIS A 223 -5.81 11.23 18.58
N SER A 224 -5.91 12.52 18.90
CA SER A 224 -6.57 13.52 18.05
C SER A 224 -5.92 13.66 16.67
N GLU A 225 -4.59 13.71 16.61
CA GLU A 225 -3.84 13.87 15.36
C GLU A 225 -4.06 12.69 14.40
N ALA A 226 -4.00 11.45 14.88
CA ALA A 226 -4.21 10.27 14.03
C ALA A 226 -5.63 10.25 13.45
N ARG A 227 -6.64 10.61 14.27
CA ARG A 227 -8.03 10.73 13.81
C ARG A 227 -8.19 11.81 12.75
N GLU A 228 -7.57 12.98 12.98
CA GLU A 228 -7.60 14.08 12.01
C GLU A 228 -6.97 13.68 10.68
N LEU A 229 -5.74 13.09 10.70
CA LEU A 229 -5.06 12.61 9.50
C LEU A 229 -5.90 11.58 8.74
N PHE A 230 -6.49 10.63 9.46
CA PHE A 230 -7.37 9.63 8.85
C PHE A 230 -8.59 10.30 8.19
N GLN A 231 -9.30 11.19 8.90
CA GLN A 231 -10.50 11.85 8.39
C GLN A 231 -10.20 12.76 7.19
N LEU A 232 -9.14 13.57 7.24
CA LEU A 232 -8.69 14.39 6.11
C LEU A 232 -8.41 13.52 4.87
N GLY A 233 -7.76 12.38 5.09
CA GLY A 233 -7.47 11.44 4.00
C GLY A 233 -8.71 10.77 3.41
N ILE A 234 -9.71 10.43 4.21
CA ILE A 234 -11.03 9.93 3.77
C ILE A 234 -11.75 10.99 2.94
N ASP A 235 -11.84 12.22 3.45
CA ASP A 235 -12.57 13.32 2.77
C ASP A 235 -11.93 13.69 1.44
N ALA A 236 -10.60 13.71 1.38
CA ALA A 236 -9.88 13.94 0.13
C ALA A 236 -10.13 12.81 -0.88
N LEU A 237 -10.10 11.54 -0.44
CA LEU A 237 -10.34 10.41 -1.34
C LEU A 237 -11.77 10.38 -1.87
N LYS A 238 -12.77 10.65 -1.04
CA LYS A 238 -14.18 10.77 -1.48
C LYS A 238 -14.32 11.72 -2.66
N LYS A 239 -13.70 12.90 -2.57
CA LYS A 239 -13.74 13.93 -3.62
C LYS A 239 -12.92 13.55 -4.85
N ALA A 240 -11.84 12.78 -4.68
CA ALA A 240 -10.94 12.39 -5.77
C ALA A 240 -11.45 11.19 -6.59
N LEU A 241 -12.30 10.31 -6.03
CA LEU A 241 -12.75 9.07 -6.68
C LEU A 241 -13.31 9.26 -8.10
N PRO A 242 -14.11 10.30 -8.40
CA PRO A 242 -14.59 10.52 -9.77
C PRO A 242 -13.46 10.63 -10.80
N ALA A 243 -12.31 11.20 -10.42
CA ALA A 243 -11.17 11.34 -11.34
C ALA A 243 -10.48 9.99 -11.64
N PHE A 244 -10.68 8.98 -10.80
CA PHE A 244 -10.14 7.63 -11.04
C PHE A 244 -11.02 6.76 -11.94
N ASP A 245 -12.27 7.17 -12.23
CA ASP A 245 -13.14 6.45 -13.15
C ASP A 245 -12.88 6.89 -14.61
N MET A 246 -12.60 5.92 -15.47
CA MET A 246 -12.46 6.12 -16.91
C MET A 246 -13.78 5.91 -17.67
N GLY A 247 -14.90 5.70 -16.96
CA GLY A 247 -16.20 5.34 -17.54
C GLY A 247 -16.33 3.86 -17.91
N TYR A 248 -15.23 3.10 -17.93
CA TYR A 248 -15.22 1.66 -18.23
C TYR A 248 -14.18 0.88 -17.42
N TRP A 249 -13.28 1.54 -16.69
CA TRP A 249 -12.18 0.94 -15.91
C TRP A 249 -11.65 1.94 -14.89
N SER A 250 -10.91 1.49 -13.85
CA SER A 250 -10.24 2.41 -12.93
C SER A 250 -8.86 2.83 -13.43
N ARG A 251 -8.45 4.06 -13.13
CA ARG A 251 -7.07 4.52 -13.29
C ARG A 251 -6.20 3.99 -12.17
N TYR A 252 -4.92 3.72 -12.48
CA TYR A 252 -3.91 3.37 -11.49
C TYR A 252 -3.53 4.60 -10.66
N ASN A 253 -3.30 5.73 -11.34
CA ASN A 253 -2.91 6.99 -10.73
C ASN A 253 -3.48 8.21 -11.49
N LEU A 254 -3.28 9.40 -10.93
CA LEU A 254 -3.67 10.67 -11.53
C LEU A 254 -2.44 11.57 -11.81
N CYS A 255 -1.24 11.00 -11.97
CA CYS A 255 -0.05 11.77 -12.31
C CYS A 255 -0.26 12.55 -13.62
N ASP A 256 -0.10 13.86 -13.56
CA ASP A 256 -0.31 14.80 -14.68
C ASP A 256 1.00 15.39 -15.24
N ALA A 257 2.16 14.90 -14.78
CA ALA A 257 3.45 15.33 -15.28
C ALA A 257 3.52 15.23 -16.82
N SER A 258 4.13 16.20 -17.47
CA SER A 258 4.15 16.33 -18.94
C SER A 258 4.75 15.10 -19.66
N TRP A 259 5.70 14.42 -19.03
CA TRP A 259 6.31 13.20 -19.55
C TRP A 259 5.51 11.93 -19.23
N TYR A 260 4.60 11.98 -18.24
CA TYR A 260 3.79 10.83 -17.84
C TYR A 260 2.61 10.61 -18.82
N PRO A 261 2.09 9.39 -18.98
CA PRO A 261 0.88 9.16 -19.75
C PRO A 261 -0.33 9.89 -19.14
N LYS A 262 -1.11 10.58 -19.98
CA LYS A 262 -2.37 11.24 -19.53
C LYS A 262 -3.38 10.27 -18.90
N LEU A 263 -3.38 9.02 -19.35
CA LEU A 263 -4.22 7.94 -18.83
C LEU A 263 -3.35 6.73 -18.56
N ASP A 264 -3.36 6.27 -17.32
CA ASP A 264 -2.69 5.04 -16.90
C ASP A 264 -3.71 4.08 -16.23
N PRO A 265 -4.37 3.20 -17.03
CA PRO A 265 -5.33 2.25 -16.51
C PRO A 265 -4.70 1.29 -15.51
N SER A 266 -5.44 0.89 -14.50
CA SER A 266 -5.04 -0.20 -13.62
C SER A 266 -4.93 -1.53 -14.40
N THR A 267 -4.10 -2.46 -13.91
CA THR A 267 -4.18 -3.85 -14.39
C THR A 267 -5.42 -4.52 -13.82
N ILE A 268 -5.81 -5.69 -14.33
CA ILE A 268 -6.93 -6.48 -13.77
C ILE A 268 -6.75 -6.71 -12.26
N GLN A 269 -5.52 -6.99 -11.83
CA GLN A 269 -5.23 -7.21 -10.42
C GLN A 269 -5.47 -5.94 -9.58
N TYR A 270 -5.07 -4.77 -10.09
CA TYR A 270 -5.32 -3.49 -9.41
C TYR A 270 -6.78 -3.06 -9.49
N GLN A 271 -7.50 -3.34 -10.59
CA GLN A 271 -8.94 -3.13 -10.67
C GLN A 271 -9.66 -3.87 -9.53
N ARG A 272 -9.35 -5.16 -9.36
CA ARG A 272 -9.93 -6.01 -8.32
C ARG A 272 -9.47 -5.63 -6.92
N LEU A 273 -8.23 -5.17 -6.77
CA LEU A 273 -7.72 -4.62 -5.51
C LEU A 273 -8.47 -3.36 -5.12
N HIS A 274 -8.67 -2.41 -6.05
CA HIS A 274 -9.45 -1.19 -5.80
C HIS A 274 -10.87 -1.51 -5.33
N ILE A 275 -11.55 -2.48 -5.97
CA ILE A 275 -12.88 -2.94 -5.54
C ILE A 275 -12.84 -3.38 -4.07
N SER A 276 -11.95 -4.32 -3.74
CA SER A 276 -11.86 -4.86 -2.38
C SER A 276 -11.43 -3.81 -1.34
N GLN A 277 -10.54 -2.88 -1.72
CA GLN A 277 -10.10 -1.79 -0.85
C GLN A 277 -11.24 -0.80 -0.56
N LEU A 278 -12.04 -0.45 -1.57
CA LEU A 278 -13.18 0.44 -1.40
C LEU A 278 -14.28 -0.20 -0.54
N GLU A 279 -14.50 -1.52 -0.66
CA GLU A 279 -15.40 -2.25 0.23
C GLU A 279 -14.95 -2.20 1.70
N VAL A 280 -13.66 -2.38 1.95
CA VAL A 280 -13.10 -2.24 3.30
C VAL A 280 -13.23 -0.81 3.79
N LEU A 281 -12.97 0.21 2.96
CA LEU A 281 -13.16 1.61 3.34
C LEU A 281 -14.61 1.94 3.68
N PHE A 282 -15.57 1.40 2.93
CA PHE A 282 -17.00 1.53 3.28
C PHE A 282 -17.30 0.94 4.66
N ARG A 283 -16.79 -0.28 4.93
CA ARG A 283 -16.96 -0.92 6.25
C ARG A 283 -16.31 -0.12 7.39
N ILE A 284 -15.16 0.52 7.14
CA ILE A 284 -14.43 1.33 8.13
C ILE A 284 -15.13 2.66 8.41
N SER A 285 -15.52 3.37 7.36
CA SER A 285 -15.95 4.77 7.45
C SER A 285 -17.47 4.97 7.42
N GLY A 286 -18.22 3.97 6.93
CA GLY A 286 -19.67 4.12 6.67
C GLY A 286 -20.02 5.00 5.47
N GLU A 287 -19.03 5.52 4.72
CA GLU A 287 -19.24 6.46 3.63
C GLU A 287 -19.75 5.78 2.35
N PRO A 288 -21.01 6.03 1.92
CA PRO A 288 -21.66 5.29 0.83
C PRO A 288 -20.90 5.35 -0.49
N VAL A 289 -20.21 6.46 -0.76
CA VAL A 289 -19.45 6.67 -2.00
C VAL A 289 -18.43 5.54 -2.25
N PHE A 290 -17.83 4.98 -1.21
CA PHE A 290 -16.87 3.87 -1.37
C PHE A 290 -17.58 2.60 -1.84
N SER A 291 -18.76 2.29 -1.32
CA SER A 291 -19.57 1.16 -1.78
C SER A 291 -20.06 1.37 -3.23
N GLU A 292 -20.47 2.58 -3.58
CA GLU A 292 -20.91 2.94 -4.93
C GLU A 292 -19.81 2.75 -5.96
N TYR A 293 -18.58 3.23 -5.68
CA TYR A 293 -17.43 3.06 -6.57
C TYR A 293 -16.93 1.61 -6.60
N ALA A 294 -16.98 0.87 -5.49
CA ALA A 294 -16.69 -0.56 -5.49
C ALA A 294 -17.64 -1.32 -6.43
N ALA A 295 -18.94 -1.03 -6.35
CA ALA A 295 -19.97 -1.60 -7.22
C ALA A 295 -19.78 -1.17 -8.68
N LEU A 296 -19.45 0.11 -8.93
CA LEU A 296 -19.15 0.62 -10.27
C LEU A 296 -17.96 -0.11 -10.89
N PHE A 297 -16.82 -0.16 -10.20
CA PHE A 297 -15.62 -0.83 -10.69
C PHE A 297 -15.82 -2.34 -10.87
N ARG A 298 -16.67 -2.98 -10.05
CA ARG A 298 -17.05 -4.39 -10.23
C ARG A 298 -17.87 -4.59 -11.51
N ARG A 299 -18.84 -3.72 -11.81
CA ARG A 299 -19.59 -3.77 -13.09
C ARG A 299 -18.67 -3.55 -14.30
N GLN A 300 -17.62 -2.76 -14.14
CA GLN A 300 -16.63 -2.50 -15.18
C GLN A 300 -15.65 -3.66 -15.39
N ASP A 301 -15.46 -4.59 -14.41
CA ASP A 301 -14.55 -5.76 -14.55
C ASP A 301 -15.12 -6.82 -15.50
N THR A 302 -15.17 -6.48 -16.77
CA THR A 302 -15.57 -7.33 -17.89
C THR A 302 -14.39 -7.64 -18.80
N MET A 303 -14.45 -8.74 -19.55
CA MET A 303 -13.40 -9.13 -20.49
C MET A 303 -13.15 -8.06 -21.55
N LEU A 304 -14.21 -7.48 -22.12
CA LEU A 304 -14.10 -6.41 -23.14
C LEU A 304 -13.40 -5.16 -22.59
N ASN A 305 -13.80 -4.73 -21.40
CA ASN A 305 -13.17 -3.58 -20.73
C ASN A 305 -11.72 -3.85 -20.36
N ALA A 306 -11.40 -5.07 -19.89
CA ALA A 306 -10.03 -5.48 -19.62
C ALA A 306 -9.14 -5.39 -20.87
N ILE A 307 -9.61 -5.91 -22.02
CA ILE A 307 -8.89 -5.83 -23.30
C ILE A 307 -8.65 -4.35 -23.66
N ARG A 308 -9.69 -3.52 -23.57
CA ARG A 308 -9.59 -2.06 -23.85
C ARG A 308 -8.59 -1.37 -22.91
N ALA A 309 -8.65 -1.68 -21.60
CA ALA A 309 -7.73 -1.13 -20.61
C ALA A 309 -6.28 -1.53 -20.89
N TYR A 310 -6.03 -2.82 -21.22
CA TYR A 310 -4.68 -3.30 -21.54
C TYR A 310 -4.12 -2.71 -22.83
N GLY A 311 -4.95 -2.43 -23.85
CA GLY A 311 -4.54 -1.67 -25.02
C GLY A 311 -4.03 -0.26 -24.68
N LYS A 312 -4.76 0.45 -23.81
CA LYS A 312 -4.32 1.76 -23.27
C LYS A 312 -3.10 1.63 -22.36
N LYS A 313 -3.05 0.64 -21.48
CA LYS A 313 -1.89 0.37 -20.62
C LYS A 313 -0.63 0.10 -21.44
N PHE A 314 -0.74 -0.64 -22.54
CA PHE A 314 0.38 -0.87 -23.45
C PHE A 314 0.93 0.46 -24.00
N GLN A 315 0.05 1.37 -24.46
CA GLN A 315 0.46 2.69 -24.91
C GLN A 315 1.17 3.49 -23.81
N SER A 316 0.64 3.43 -22.59
CA SER A 316 1.24 4.09 -21.42
C SER A 316 2.64 3.56 -21.09
N LEU A 317 2.81 2.23 -21.04
CA LEU A 317 4.10 1.61 -20.75
C LEU A 317 5.13 1.88 -21.88
N ARG A 318 4.69 1.91 -23.14
CA ARG A 318 5.56 2.28 -24.27
C ARG A 318 6.07 3.73 -24.13
N LYS A 319 5.20 4.67 -23.75
CA LYS A 319 5.59 6.06 -23.48
C LYS A 319 6.63 6.15 -22.35
N LEU A 320 6.49 5.31 -21.33
CA LEU A 320 7.40 5.24 -20.18
C LEU A 320 8.67 4.39 -20.42
N LYS A 321 8.83 3.80 -21.61
CA LYS A 321 9.93 2.88 -21.97
C LYS A 321 10.04 1.66 -21.01
N ARG A 322 8.90 1.11 -20.58
CA ARG A 322 8.78 -0.01 -19.62
C ARG A 322 8.16 -1.28 -20.25
N LEU A 323 8.38 -1.46 -21.55
CA LEU A 323 7.96 -2.67 -22.30
C LEU A 323 9.11 -3.62 -22.52
#